data_f386936e7de468679e6a0ad01a6427ff
#
_entry.id   f386936e7de468679e6a0ad01a6427ff
#
_cell.length_a   1.000
_cell.length_b   1.000
_cell.length_c   1.000
_cell.angle_alpha   90.00
_cell.angle_beta   90.00
_cell.angle_gamma   90.00
#
_symmetry.space_group_name_H-M   'P 1'
#
loop_
_entity.id
_entity.type
_entity.pdbx_description
1 polymer ?
#
loop_
_entity_poly.entity_id
_entity_poly.type
_entity_poly.pdbx_seq_one_letter_code
_entity_poly.pdbx_strand_id
1 'polypeptide(L)'
;EIVNTDAMQVYRGMDIGTAKLPPAQRRGIPHHLLDTLSVREPATVAQFQGWARAVVSQLRERGTVPVLVGGSALYTRAVLDRFEFPGTDEVVRARWEAELAAVGPAELHRRLAERDPEAAGRMLPENGRRTVRALEVIEITGEPYSASLPALEYADPPTVQIGLDIDRPTLDLRIEQRVEEMFDEGLVAEVERLFDEGLAEGRTASRAIGYREVTAYLSGDLSLAEARERTVFATRRFARRQYGWTSKDPRIVWIPYDDPQLLDRALAVVGSCA
;
A
#
# COMPACT_ATOMS: atom_id res chain seq x y z
N GLU A 1 -5.36 15.55 13.11
CA GLU A 1 -4.74 15.75 11.79
C GLU A 1 -4.66 14.43 11.03
N ILE A 2 -4.63 14.48 9.69
CA ILE A 2 -4.64 13.29 8.84
C ILE A 2 -3.21 12.80 8.59
N VAL A 3 -3.00 11.49 8.72
CA VAL A 3 -1.74 10.83 8.36
C VAL A 3 -2.04 9.85 7.22
N ASN A 4 -1.50 10.12 6.04
CA ASN A 4 -1.68 9.24 4.89
C ASN A 4 -1.04 7.87 5.13
N THR A 5 -1.76 6.79 4.83
CA THR A 5 -1.24 5.41 4.80
C THR A 5 -1.44 4.73 3.44
N ASP A 6 -1.71 5.51 2.39
CA ASP A 6 -1.66 4.99 1.02
C ASP A 6 -0.23 5.01 0.48
N ALA A 7 0.20 3.89 -0.07
CA ALA A 7 1.55 3.69 -0.58
C ALA A 7 1.91 4.55 -1.80
N MET A 8 0.90 5.03 -2.56
CA MET A 8 1.11 5.77 -3.80
C MET A 8 0.94 7.28 -3.63
N GLN A 9 0.13 7.72 -2.67
CA GLN A 9 -0.06 9.15 -2.40
C GLN A 9 1.18 9.84 -1.79
N VAL A 10 2.22 9.09 -1.45
CA VAL A 10 3.51 9.64 -1.01
C VAL A 10 4.28 10.32 -2.15
N TYR A 11 3.94 10.03 -3.41
CA TYR A 11 4.64 10.56 -4.57
C TYR A 11 4.10 11.93 -4.99
N ARG A 12 5.00 12.89 -5.17
CA ARG A 12 4.67 14.20 -5.73
C ARG A 12 4.14 14.07 -7.15
N GLY A 13 3.07 14.79 -7.43
CA GLY A 13 2.46 14.87 -8.75
C GLY A 13 1.67 13.63 -9.20
N MET A 14 1.62 12.58 -8.40
CA MET A 14 0.71 11.46 -8.59
C MET A 14 -0.61 11.78 -7.85
N ASP A 15 -1.45 12.58 -8.46
CA ASP A 15 -2.61 13.19 -7.80
C ASP A 15 -3.93 12.56 -8.28
N ILE A 16 -4.19 12.61 -9.58
CA ILE A 16 -5.42 12.09 -10.20
C ILE A 16 -5.49 10.57 -10.03
N GLY A 17 -4.47 9.85 -10.51
CA GLY A 17 -4.46 8.39 -10.50
C GLY A 17 -4.42 7.76 -9.10
N THR A 18 -4.09 8.52 -8.06
CA THR A 18 -4.13 8.08 -6.67
C THR A 18 -5.35 8.61 -5.90
N ALA A 19 -6.20 9.41 -6.54
CA ALA A 19 -7.32 10.12 -5.91
C ALA A 19 -6.86 10.94 -4.68
N LYS A 20 -5.72 11.60 -4.77
CA LYS A 20 -5.17 12.44 -3.71
C LYS A 20 -6.07 13.66 -3.50
N LEU A 21 -6.46 13.91 -2.25
CA LEU A 21 -7.34 15.04 -1.93
C LEU A 21 -6.64 16.38 -2.20
N PRO A 22 -7.16 17.21 -3.12
CA PRO A 22 -6.56 18.51 -3.44
C PRO A 22 -6.50 19.42 -2.20
N PRO A 23 -5.48 20.30 -2.06
CA PRO A 23 -5.34 21.18 -0.91
C PRO A 23 -6.58 22.01 -0.59
N ALA A 24 -7.29 22.51 -1.62
CA ALA A 24 -8.50 23.28 -1.47
C ALA A 24 -9.65 22.50 -0.79
N GLN A 25 -9.65 21.18 -0.90
CA GLN A 25 -10.69 20.31 -0.30
C GLN A 25 -10.32 19.80 1.10
N ARG A 26 -9.10 20.06 1.59
CA ARG A 26 -8.61 19.59 2.90
C ARG A 26 -9.19 20.40 4.07
N ARG A 27 -10.01 21.39 3.83
CA ARG A 27 -10.70 22.22 4.84
C ARG A 27 -9.75 22.83 5.89
N GLY A 28 -8.51 23.12 5.52
CA GLY A 28 -7.49 23.63 6.45
C GLY A 28 -6.92 22.58 7.43
N ILE A 29 -7.31 21.31 7.30
CA ILE A 29 -6.76 20.23 8.13
C ILE A 29 -5.42 19.79 7.56
N PRO A 30 -4.35 19.76 8.37
CA PRO A 30 -3.06 19.24 7.93
C PRO A 30 -3.13 17.78 7.52
N HIS A 31 -2.51 17.47 6.38
CA HIS A 31 -2.35 16.11 5.85
C HIS A 31 -0.88 15.79 5.74
N HIS A 32 -0.43 14.82 6.50
CA HIS A 32 0.96 14.38 6.56
C HIS A 32 1.23 13.22 5.61
N LEU A 33 2.48 13.10 5.16
CA LEU A 33 2.97 12.03 4.30
C LEU A 33 2.31 11.96 2.92
N LEU A 34 1.81 13.09 2.43
CA LEU A 34 1.54 13.31 1.03
C LEU A 34 2.78 13.97 0.39
N ASP A 35 3.03 13.70 -0.88
CA ASP A 35 4.06 14.39 -1.67
C ASP A 35 5.50 14.33 -1.08
N THR A 36 5.83 13.25 -0.39
CA THR A 36 7.10 13.07 0.33
C THR A 36 8.24 12.67 -0.61
N LEU A 37 7.96 11.85 -1.62
CA LEU A 37 8.94 11.28 -2.55
C LEU A 37 8.77 11.84 -3.96
N SER A 38 9.86 11.86 -4.72
CA SER A 38 9.79 11.98 -6.19
C SER A 38 9.46 10.61 -6.80
N VAL A 39 8.93 10.61 -8.03
CA VAL A 39 8.58 9.36 -8.73
C VAL A 39 9.77 8.45 -9.01
N ARG A 40 11.00 8.96 -8.96
CA ARG A 40 12.24 8.20 -9.12
C ARG A 40 12.62 7.40 -7.88
N GLU A 41 12.21 7.90 -6.70
CA GLU A 41 12.61 7.31 -5.42
C GLU A 41 11.81 6.06 -5.10
N PRO A 42 12.43 5.00 -4.58
CA PRO A 42 11.70 3.82 -4.15
C PRO A 42 11.01 4.07 -2.80
N ALA A 43 9.71 3.78 -2.69
CA ALA A 43 9.03 3.72 -1.41
C ALA A 43 9.24 2.34 -0.78
N THR A 44 9.72 2.32 0.45
CA THR A 44 9.78 1.09 1.26
C THR A 44 8.86 1.19 2.47
N VAL A 45 8.28 0.06 2.87
CA VAL A 45 7.37 0.01 4.03
C VAL A 45 8.10 0.38 5.32
N ALA A 46 9.36 -0.03 5.48
CA ALA A 46 10.18 0.29 6.66
C ALA A 46 10.46 1.79 6.79
N GLN A 47 10.81 2.45 5.70
CA GLN A 47 11.02 3.90 5.68
C GLN A 47 9.72 4.64 6.01
N PHE A 48 8.63 4.24 5.37
CA PHE A 48 7.31 4.80 5.62
C PHE A 48 6.88 4.63 7.08
N GLN A 49 7.11 3.45 7.69
CA GLN A 49 6.82 3.20 9.11
C GLN A 49 7.51 4.22 10.00
N GLY A 50 8.81 4.46 9.75
CA GLY A 50 9.58 5.44 10.52
C GLY A 50 8.99 6.85 10.43
N TRP A 51 8.66 7.31 9.23
CA TRP A 51 8.02 8.61 9.02
C TRP A 51 6.66 8.71 9.70
N ALA A 52 5.81 7.70 9.51
CA ALA A 52 4.44 7.73 10.04
C ALA A 52 4.44 7.68 11.58
N ARG A 53 5.27 6.85 12.19
CA ARG A 53 5.40 6.79 13.65
C ARG A 53 5.95 8.09 14.24
N ALA A 54 6.92 8.73 13.57
CA ALA A 54 7.43 10.03 14.01
C ALA A 54 6.32 11.11 13.95
N VAL A 55 5.52 11.16 12.89
CA VAL A 55 4.38 12.08 12.78
C VAL A 55 3.35 11.80 13.87
N VAL A 56 2.98 10.53 14.10
CA VAL A 56 2.02 10.13 15.14
C VAL A 56 2.50 10.58 16.52
N SER A 57 3.79 10.35 16.86
CA SER A 57 4.37 10.79 18.14
C SER A 57 4.29 12.31 18.30
N GLN A 58 4.71 13.08 17.30
CA GLN A 58 4.64 14.54 17.32
C GLN A 58 3.22 15.09 17.49
N LEU A 59 2.24 14.45 16.84
CA LEU A 59 0.84 14.83 16.99
C LEU A 59 0.33 14.59 18.41
N ARG A 60 0.63 13.41 18.96
CA ARG A 60 0.24 13.06 20.33
C ARG A 60 0.88 13.97 21.39
N GLU A 61 2.17 14.29 21.22
CA GLU A 61 2.88 15.24 22.10
C GLU A 61 2.22 16.62 22.16
N ARG A 62 1.52 17.02 21.06
CA ARG A 62 0.76 18.26 20.98
C ARG A 62 -0.71 18.10 21.41
N GLY A 63 -1.10 16.94 21.90
CA GLY A 63 -2.50 16.64 22.24
C GLY A 63 -3.42 16.54 21.00
N THR A 64 -2.86 16.34 19.81
CA THR A 64 -3.63 16.26 18.55
C THR A 64 -3.85 14.80 18.20
N VAL A 65 -5.10 14.42 17.90
CA VAL A 65 -5.45 13.06 17.50
C VAL A 65 -4.93 12.78 16.07
N PRO A 66 -4.04 11.80 15.86
CA PRO A 66 -3.65 11.37 14.54
C PRO A 66 -4.74 10.46 13.94
N VAL A 67 -5.24 10.82 12.76
CA VAL A 67 -6.22 10.01 12.01
C VAL A 67 -5.53 9.40 10.80
N LEU A 68 -5.21 8.11 10.86
CA LEU A 68 -4.57 7.39 9.77
C LEU A 68 -5.60 7.03 8.71
N VAL A 69 -5.35 7.43 7.47
CA VAL A 69 -6.27 7.21 6.33
C VAL A 69 -5.53 6.54 5.18
N GLY A 70 -6.05 5.39 4.73
CA GLY A 70 -5.52 4.69 3.56
C GLY A 70 -6.03 3.27 3.45
N GLY A 71 -5.72 2.63 2.33
CA GLY A 71 -6.14 1.27 2.00
C GLY A 71 -4.99 0.28 1.80
N SER A 72 -3.75 0.70 2.00
CA SER A 72 -2.57 -0.15 1.86
C SER A 72 -2.33 -0.95 3.14
N ALA A 73 -2.98 -2.11 3.26
CA ALA A 73 -3.02 -2.92 4.50
C ALA A 73 -1.64 -3.14 5.14
N LEU A 74 -0.60 -3.42 4.32
CA LEU A 74 0.76 -3.60 4.83
C LEU A 74 1.32 -2.30 5.44
N TYR A 75 1.07 -1.15 4.81
CA TYR A 75 1.53 0.16 5.30
C TYR A 75 0.80 0.54 6.59
N THR A 76 -0.52 0.38 6.64
CA THR A 76 -1.32 0.64 7.84
C THR A 76 -0.88 -0.25 9.00
N ARG A 77 -0.73 -1.56 8.77
CA ARG A 77 -0.25 -2.49 9.79
C ARG A 77 1.19 -2.21 10.24
N ALA A 78 2.06 -1.82 9.34
CA ALA A 78 3.42 -1.43 9.68
C ALA A 78 3.46 -0.28 10.70
N VAL A 79 2.53 0.66 10.60
CA VAL A 79 2.42 1.78 11.55
C VAL A 79 1.77 1.34 12.86
N LEU A 80 0.64 0.64 12.78
CA LEU A 80 -0.23 0.33 13.92
C LEU A 80 0.29 -0.83 14.78
N ASP A 81 0.85 -1.87 14.15
CA ASP A 81 1.23 -3.10 14.85
C ASP A 81 2.70 -3.05 15.30
N ARG A 82 3.03 -3.88 16.30
CA ARG A 82 4.41 -4.18 16.66
C ARG A 82 5.09 -4.97 15.55
N PHE A 83 5.48 -4.24 14.52
CA PHE A 83 6.08 -4.78 13.32
C PHE A 83 7.50 -4.25 13.16
N GLU A 84 8.47 -5.14 13.33
CA GLU A 84 9.86 -4.86 13.05
C GLU A 84 10.21 -5.38 11.66
N PHE A 85 10.85 -4.53 10.87
CA PHE A 85 11.33 -4.93 9.57
C PHE A 85 12.78 -5.38 9.71
N PRO A 86 13.10 -6.65 9.41
CA PRO A 86 14.49 -7.06 9.25
C PRO A 86 15.13 -6.16 8.20
N GLY A 87 16.31 -5.68 8.46
CA GLY A 87 17.07 -4.83 7.55
C GLY A 87 17.15 -5.39 6.13
N THR A 88 17.72 -4.64 5.23
CA THR A 88 18.04 -5.04 3.87
C THR A 88 19.54 -5.00 3.69
N ASP A 89 20.12 -6.03 3.10
CA ASP A 89 21.49 -6.04 2.63
C ASP A 89 21.49 -6.14 1.10
N GLU A 90 21.98 -5.09 0.45
CA GLU A 90 21.96 -5.00 -1.01
C GLU A 90 22.83 -6.08 -1.67
N VAL A 91 23.93 -6.49 -1.04
CA VAL A 91 24.83 -7.52 -1.57
C VAL A 91 24.16 -8.89 -1.48
N VAL A 92 23.58 -9.20 -0.32
CA VAL A 92 22.83 -10.45 -0.11
C VAL A 92 21.65 -10.52 -1.07
N ARG A 93 20.90 -9.42 -1.19
CA ARG A 93 19.76 -9.34 -2.10
C ARG A 93 20.16 -9.56 -3.54
N ALA A 94 21.17 -8.84 -4.03
CA ALA A 94 21.64 -8.97 -5.42
C ALA A 94 22.08 -10.40 -5.74
N ARG A 95 22.72 -11.08 -4.80
CA ARG A 95 23.09 -12.48 -4.95
C ARG A 95 21.88 -13.39 -5.10
N TRP A 96 20.84 -13.23 -4.26
CA TRP A 96 19.61 -14.02 -4.38
C TRP A 96 18.79 -13.67 -5.63
N GLU A 97 18.84 -12.43 -6.11
CA GLU A 97 18.24 -12.03 -7.38
C GLU A 97 18.96 -12.69 -8.58
N ALA A 98 20.29 -12.74 -8.54
CA ALA A 98 21.09 -13.46 -9.54
C ALA A 98 20.81 -14.98 -9.53
N GLU A 99 20.67 -15.57 -8.33
CA GLU A 99 20.31 -16.98 -8.19
C GLU A 99 18.88 -17.24 -8.74
N LEU A 100 17.92 -16.35 -8.46
CA LEU A 100 16.58 -16.42 -9.04
C LEU A 100 16.62 -16.42 -10.57
N ALA A 101 17.46 -15.58 -11.16
CA ALA A 101 17.62 -15.52 -12.61
C ALA A 101 18.25 -16.80 -13.19
N ALA A 102 19.15 -17.44 -12.46
CA ALA A 102 19.85 -18.64 -12.90
C ALA A 102 19.00 -19.91 -12.78
N VAL A 103 18.30 -20.09 -11.66
CA VAL A 103 17.60 -21.37 -11.38
C VAL A 103 16.08 -21.29 -11.56
N GLY A 104 15.53 -20.09 -11.67
CA GLY A 104 14.11 -19.85 -11.76
C GLY A 104 13.36 -19.88 -10.42
N PRO A 105 12.11 -19.41 -10.41
CA PRO A 105 11.36 -19.19 -9.16
C PRO A 105 10.99 -20.49 -8.43
N ALA A 106 10.66 -21.56 -9.14
CA ALA A 106 10.25 -22.81 -8.53
C ALA A 106 11.40 -23.49 -7.75
N GLU A 107 12.60 -23.51 -8.33
CA GLU A 107 13.77 -24.07 -7.65
C GLU A 107 14.20 -23.21 -6.46
N LEU A 108 14.16 -21.89 -6.60
CA LEU A 108 14.47 -21.00 -5.49
C LEU A 108 13.46 -21.16 -4.33
N HIS A 109 12.18 -21.36 -4.65
CA HIS A 109 11.14 -21.65 -3.67
C HIS A 109 11.38 -23.00 -2.95
N ARG A 110 11.86 -24.03 -3.65
CA ARG A 110 12.23 -25.31 -3.06
C ARG A 110 13.35 -25.11 -1.99
N ARG A 111 14.36 -24.30 -2.32
CA ARG A 111 15.44 -23.97 -1.35
C ARG A 111 14.94 -23.16 -0.15
N LEU A 112 13.93 -22.31 -0.34
CA LEU A 112 13.26 -21.67 0.79
C LEU A 112 12.56 -22.72 1.66
N ALA A 113 11.86 -23.69 1.05
CA ALA A 113 11.16 -24.73 1.78
C ALA A 113 12.08 -25.61 2.63
N GLU A 114 13.35 -25.77 2.25
CA GLU A 114 14.35 -26.47 3.05
C GLU A 114 14.79 -25.69 4.30
N ARG A 115 14.74 -24.35 4.25
CA ARG A 115 15.16 -23.46 5.35
C ARG A 115 14.00 -22.99 6.22
N ASP A 116 12.84 -22.78 5.61
CA ASP A 116 11.62 -22.30 6.26
C ASP A 116 10.39 -22.88 5.54
N PRO A 117 9.98 -24.11 5.88
CA PRO A 117 8.82 -24.76 5.28
C PRO A 117 7.52 -23.99 5.48
N GLU A 118 7.40 -23.28 6.62
CA GLU A 118 6.21 -22.50 6.93
C GLU A 118 6.08 -21.26 6.04
N ALA A 119 7.16 -20.52 5.85
CA ALA A 119 7.18 -19.40 4.92
C ALA A 119 6.91 -19.85 3.49
N ALA A 120 7.52 -20.94 3.04
CA ALA A 120 7.31 -21.49 1.71
C ALA A 120 5.85 -21.90 1.50
N GLY A 121 5.22 -22.57 2.48
CA GLY A 121 3.81 -22.96 2.39
C GLY A 121 2.82 -21.79 2.28
N ARG A 122 3.24 -20.57 2.64
CA ARG A 122 2.45 -19.33 2.52
C ARG A 122 2.74 -18.53 1.26
N MET A 123 3.60 -19.01 0.38
CA MET A 123 4.02 -18.35 -0.85
C MET A 123 3.74 -19.22 -2.07
N LEU A 124 3.35 -18.57 -3.16
CA LEU A 124 3.28 -19.26 -4.45
C LEU A 124 4.69 -19.45 -5.01
N PRO A 125 5.01 -20.64 -5.57
CA PRO A 125 6.33 -20.93 -6.13
C PRO A 125 6.80 -19.93 -7.20
N GLU A 126 5.87 -19.34 -7.94
CA GLU A 126 6.15 -18.36 -9.00
C GLU A 126 6.52 -16.98 -8.44
N ASN A 127 6.32 -16.73 -7.14
CA ASN A 127 6.63 -15.44 -6.52
C ASN A 127 8.12 -15.32 -6.14
N GLY A 128 9.00 -15.37 -7.13
CA GLY A 128 10.45 -15.33 -6.95
C GLY A 128 10.92 -14.12 -6.12
N ARG A 129 10.31 -12.95 -6.30
CA ARG A 129 10.68 -11.74 -5.54
C ARG A 129 10.42 -11.88 -4.03
N ARG A 130 9.32 -12.51 -3.65
CA ARG A 130 9.01 -12.76 -2.24
C ARG A 130 9.91 -13.85 -1.67
N THR A 131 10.25 -14.86 -2.47
CA THR A 131 11.21 -15.91 -2.12
C THR A 131 12.61 -15.34 -1.89
N VAL A 132 13.10 -14.46 -2.79
CA VAL A 132 14.35 -13.73 -2.61
C VAL A 132 14.35 -12.96 -1.28
N ARG A 133 13.29 -12.23 -0.99
CA ARG A 133 13.19 -11.48 0.27
C ARG A 133 13.22 -12.38 1.50
N ALA A 134 12.54 -13.51 1.46
CA ALA A 134 12.56 -14.47 2.56
C ALA A 134 13.96 -15.05 2.80
N LEU A 135 14.66 -15.45 1.74
CA LEU A 135 16.02 -15.95 1.83
C LEU A 135 17.03 -14.90 2.30
N GLU A 136 16.88 -13.65 1.83
CA GLU A 136 17.66 -12.51 2.30
C GLU A 136 17.47 -12.31 3.81
N VAL A 137 16.23 -12.29 4.28
CA VAL A 137 15.93 -12.10 5.72
C VAL A 137 16.51 -13.21 6.56
N ILE A 138 16.34 -14.47 6.16
CA ILE A 138 16.92 -15.63 6.88
C ILE A 138 18.44 -15.49 6.96
N GLU A 139 19.09 -15.04 5.91
CA GLU A 139 20.54 -14.92 5.90
C GLU A 139 21.06 -13.77 6.76
N ILE A 140 20.36 -12.63 6.75
CA ILE A 140 20.76 -11.44 7.53
C ILE A 140 20.51 -11.66 9.02
N THR A 141 19.40 -12.30 9.38
CA THR A 141 18.95 -12.42 10.77
C THR A 141 19.37 -13.74 11.44
N GLY A 142 19.59 -14.78 10.65
CA GLY A 142 19.76 -16.16 11.15
C GLY A 142 18.44 -16.81 11.59
N GLU A 143 17.32 -16.10 11.51
CA GLU A 143 16.01 -16.56 11.97
C GLU A 143 15.08 -16.90 10.79
N PRO A 144 14.10 -17.80 10.95
CA PRO A 144 13.12 -18.08 9.92
C PRO A 144 12.33 -16.81 9.52
N TYR A 145 12.05 -16.67 8.24
CA TYR A 145 11.22 -15.56 7.74
C TYR A 145 9.78 -15.61 8.29
N SER A 146 9.25 -16.80 8.55
CA SER A 146 7.94 -17.01 9.19
C SER A 146 7.85 -16.42 10.59
N ALA A 147 8.95 -16.36 11.33
CA ALA A 147 9.03 -15.75 12.65
C ALA A 147 8.88 -14.21 12.60
N SER A 148 9.11 -13.59 11.45
CA SER A 148 9.01 -12.13 11.27
C SER A 148 7.60 -11.62 10.97
N LEU A 149 6.59 -12.50 10.91
CA LEU A 149 5.21 -12.09 10.68
C LEU A 149 4.62 -11.47 11.95
N PRO A 150 4.19 -10.20 11.91
CA PRO A 150 3.74 -9.51 13.12
C PRO A 150 2.43 -10.11 13.64
N ALA A 151 2.34 -10.21 14.95
CA ALA A 151 1.07 -10.42 15.64
C ALA A 151 0.11 -9.24 15.39
N LEU A 152 -1.19 -9.46 15.59
CA LEU A 152 -2.20 -8.38 15.56
C LEU A 152 -2.20 -7.66 16.92
N GLU A 153 -1.11 -6.97 17.21
CA GLU A 153 -0.90 -6.24 18.48
C GLU A 153 -0.51 -4.80 18.18
N TYR A 154 -1.26 -3.84 18.73
CA TYR A 154 -0.96 -2.43 18.54
C TYR A 154 0.38 -2.06 19.21
N ALA A 155 1.19 -1.32 18.46
CA ALA A 155 2.45 -0.79 18.98
C ALA A 155 2.23 0.35 19.99
N ASP A 156 1.13 1.11 19.81
CA ASP A 156 0.88 2.34 20.52
C ASP A 156 -0.64 2.47 20.84
N PRO A 157 -1.09 1.90 21.98
CA PRO A 157 -2.45 2.08 22.46
C PRO A 157 -2.63 3.45 23.17
N PRO A 158 -3.88 4.01 23.26
CA PRO A 158 -5.07 3.43 22.65
C PRO A 158 -5.11 3.64 21.14
N THR A 159 -5.54 2.62 20.40
CA THR A 159 -5.71 2.66 18.95
C THR A 159 -7.00 1.97 18.57
N VAL A 160 -7.79 2.57 17.69
CA VAL A 160 -9.00 1.98 17.11
C VAL A 160 -8.89 1.94 15.60
N GLN A 161 -9.51 0.94 14.98
CA GLN A 161 -9.62 0.84 13.54
C GLN A 161 -11.09 0.82 13.14
N ILE A 162 -11.45 1.65 12.17
CA ILE A 162 -12.79 1.72 11.60
C ILE A 162 -12.68 1.36 10.12
N GLY A 163 -13.43 0.36 9.71
CA GLY A 163 -13.58 -0.04 8.31
C GLY A 163 -14.93 0.41 7.76
N LEU A 164 -14.94 0.95 6.55
CA LEU A 164 -16.18 1.25 5.85
C LEU A 164 -16.62 0.00 5.08
N ASP A 165 -17.77 -0.53 5.45
CA ASP A 165 -18.35 -1.70 4.80
C ASP A 165 -19.18 -1.28 3.59
N ILE A 166 -18.96 -1.92 2.47
CA ILE A 166 -19.65 -1.69 1.21
C ILE A 166 -19.81 -3.02 0.47
N ASP A 167 -21.00 -3.27 -0.04
CA ASP A 167 -21.24 -4.45 -0.85
C ASP A 167 -20.45 -4.45 -2.16
N ARG A 168 -20.15 -5.62 -2.66
CA ARG A 168 -19.28 -5.81 -3.81
C ARG A 168 -19.79 -5.19 -5.10
N PRO A 169 -21.08 -5.36 -5.51
CA PRO A 169 -21.62 -4.74 -6.70
C PRO A 169 -21.51 -3.22 -6.66
N THR A 170 -21.89 -2.59 -5.56
CA THR A 170 -21.81 -1.15 -5.37
C THR A 170 -20.37 -0.64 -5.44
N LEU A 171 -19.42 -1.34 -4.81
CA LEU A 171 -18.00 -0.99 -4.88
C LEU A 171 -17.46 -1.07 -6.31
N ASP A 172 -17.83 -2.12 -7.05
CA ASP A 172 -17.36 -2.34 -8.42
C ASP A 172 -17.90 -1.25 -9.39
N LEU A 173 -19.12 -0.77 -9.19
CA LEU A 173 -19.69 0.38 -9.94
C LEU A 173 -18.96 1.69 -9.60
N ARG A 174 -18.70 1.96 -8.31
CA ARG A 174 -17.96 3.15 -7.87
C ARG A 174 -16.53 3.17 -8.38
N ILE A 175 -15.88 2.01 -8.48
CA ILE A 175 -14.54 1.89 -9.06
C ILE A 175 -14.57 2.26 -10.53
N GLU A 176 -15.54 1.74 -11.29
CA GLU A 176 -15.69 2.05 -12.71
C GLU A 176 -15.91 3.55 -12.95
N GLN A 177 -16.86 4.15 -12.26
CA GLN A 177 -17.11 5.57 -12.32
C GLN A 177 -15.86 6.41 -11.97
N ARG A 178 -15.18 6.07 -10.89
CA ARG A 178 -13.95 6.77 -10.47
C ARG A 178 -12.84 6.68 -11.53
N VAL A 179 -12.68 5.55 -12.18
CA VAL A 179 -11.68 5.41 -13.25
C VAL A 179 -12.04 6.29 -14.43
N GLU A 180 -13.31 6.34 -14.86
CA GLU A 180 -13.75 7.26 -15.91
C GLU A 180 -13.44 8.72 -15.52
N GLU A 181 -13.82 9.13 -14.31
CA GLU A 181 -13.52 10.46 -13.78
C GLU A 181 -12.01 10.78 -13.84
N MET A 182 -11.14 9.86 -13.43
CA MET A 182 -9.68 10.04 -13.50
C MET A 182 -9.16 10.29 -14.90
N PHE A 183 -9.66 9.56 -15.89
CA PHE A 183 -9.26 9.77 -17.29
C PHE A 183 -9.80 11.09 -17.84
N ASP A 184 -11.01 11.48 -17.47
CA ASP A 184 -11.63 12.74 -17.90
C ASP A 184 -10.98 13.97 -17.21
N GLU A 185 -10.50 13.81 -15.97
CA GLU A 185 -9.72 14.82 -15.24
C GLU A 185 -8.28 14.98 -15.75
N GLY A 186 -7.82 14.10 -16.64
CA GLY A 186 -6.53 14.23 -17.32
C GLY A 186 -5.44 13.31 -16.81
N LEU A 187 -5.76 12.10 -16.36
CA LEU A 187 -4.76 11.10 -15.93
C LEU A 187 -3.67 10.86 -16.98
N VAL A 188 -4.02 10.89 -18.28
CA VAL A 188 -3.03 10.70 -19.35
C VAL A 188 -2.00 11.83 -19.32
N ALA A 189 -2.43 13.08 -19.24
CA ALA A 189 -1.54 14.24 -19.18
C ALA A 189 -0.69 14.25 -17.87
N GLU A 190 -1.26 13.76 -16.77
CA GLU A 190 -0.51 13.58 -15.51
C GLU A 190 0.64 12.58 -15.71
N VAL A 191 0.38 11.45 -16.35
CA VAL A 191 1.42 10.43 -16.62
C VAL A 191 2.46 10.95 -17.59
N GLU A 192 2.08 11.64 -18.67
CA GLU A 192 3.02 12.26 -19.63
C GLU A 192 3.99 13.19 -18.91
N ARG A 193 3.49 14.10 -18.09
CA ARG A 193 4.32 15.01 -17.28
C ARG A 193 5.27 14.24 -16.34
N LEU A 194 4.78 13.21 -15.67
CA LEU A 194 5.60 12.41 -14.77
C LEU A 194 6.67 11.59 -15.50
N PHE A 195 6.47 11.27 -16.76
CA PHE A 195 7.52 10.67 -17.60
C PHE A 195 8.74 11.60 -17.72
N ASP A 196 8.51 12.88 -17.97
CA ASP A 196 9.59 13.87 -18.03
C ASP A 196 10.30 14.01 -16.68
N GLU A 197 9.59 13.76 -15.58
CA GLU A 197 10.12 13.74 -14.22
C GLU A 197 10.82 12.40 -13.84
N GLY A 198 10.79 11.38 -14.73
CA GLY A 198 11.48 10.10 -14.56
C GLY A 198 10.63 8.99 -13.95
N LEU A 199 9.32 9.00 -14.13
CA LEU A 199 8.42 7.92 -13.67
C LEU A 199 8.87 6.53 -14.14
N ALA A 200 9.37 6.43 -15.39
CA ALA A 200 9.82 5.15 -15.96
C ALA A 200 10.99 4.53 -15.20
N GLU A 201 11.82 5.34 -14.55
CA GLU A 201 12.97 4.90 -13.76
C GLU A 201 12.56 4.45 -12.34
N GLY A 202 11.39 4.89 -11.88
CA GLY A 202 10.88 4.64 -10.54
C GLY A 202 10.40 3.20 -10.34
N ARG A 203 11.11 2.43 -9.54
CA ARG A 203 10.80 1.00 -9.29
C ARG A 203 9.41 0.76 -8.67
N THR A 204 8.87 1.74 -7.96
CA THR A 204 7.60 1.62 -7.23
C THR A 204 6.49 2.44 -7.89
N ALA A 205 6.73 3.72 -8.17
CA ALA A 205 5.76 4.63 -8.76
C ALA A 205 5.24 4.14 -10.13
N SER A 206 6.13 3.67 -11.00
CA SER A 206 5.78 3.16 -12.34
C SER A 206 4.83 1.96 -12.34
N ARG A 207 4.66 1.30 -11.19
CA ARG A 207 3.79 0.12 -11.04
C ARG A 207 2.42 0.45 -10.43
N ALA A 208 2.17 1.71 -10.12
CA ALA A 208 0.88 2.14 -9.62
C ALA A 208 -0.22 1.85 -10.65
N ILE A 209 -1.38 1.44 -10.16
CA ILE A 209 -2.56 1.18 -11.00
C ILE A 209 -2.99 2.50 -11.64
N GLY A 210 -3.36 2.44 -12.91
CA GLY A 210 -3.62 3.60 -13.76
C GLY A 210 -2.35 4.09 -14.45
N TYR A 211 -1.26 4.33 -13.71
CA TYR A 211 0.00 4.82 -14.28
C TYR A 211 0.65 3.79 -15.21
N ARG A 212 0.70 2.55 -14.80
CA ARG A 212 1.24 1.46 -15.62
C ARG A 212 0.42 1.25 -16.90
N GLU A 213 -0.89 1.31 -16.81
CA GLU A 213 -1.80 1.11 -17.93
C GLU A 213 -1.74 2.29 -18.92
N VAL A 214 -1.67 3.52 -18.42
CA VAL A 214 -1.47 4.72 -19.27
C VAL A 214 -0.07 4.71 -19.89
N THR A 215 0.97 4.28 -19.14
CA THR A 215 2.31 4.06 -19.72
C THR A 215 2.26 3.15 -20.93
N ALA A 216 1.57 2.02 -20.84
CA ALA A 216 1.43 1.07 -21.95
C ALA A 216 0.63 1.69 -23.13
N TYR A 217 -0.34 2.54 -22.86
CA TYR A 217 -1.04 3.31 -23.88
C TYR A 217 -0.08 4.29 -24.59
N LEU A 218 0.70 5.05 -23.85
CA LEU A 218 1.65 6.02 -24.41
C LEU A 218 2.77 5.34 -25.22
N SER A 219 3.12 4.12 -24.87
CA SER A 219 4.09 3.30 -25.64
C SER A 219 3.48 2.62 -26.87
N GLY A 220 2.18 2.72 -27.09
CA GLY A 220 1.48 2.09 -28.21
C GLY A 220 1.15 0.61 -28.01
N ASP A 221 1.38 0.07 -26.80
CA ASP A 221 1.07 -1.33 -26.46
C ASP A 221 -0.43 -1.55 -26.22
N LEU A 222 -1.15 -0.51 -25.87
CA LEU A 222 -2.59 -0.51 -25.59
C LEU A 222 -3.28 0.64 -26.31
N SER A 223 -4.55 0.46 -26.65
CA SER A 223 -5.46 1.57 -26.93
C SER A 223 -5.88 2.26 -25.63
N LEU A 224 -6.38 3.50 -25.74
CA LEU A 224 -6.91 4.23 -24.56
C LEU A 224 -8.07 3.48 -23.89
N ALA A 225 -8.93 2.84 -24.67
CA ALA A 225 -10.04 2.04 -24.16
C ALA A 225 -9.54 0.83 -23.35
N GLU A 226 -8.54 0.11 -23.86
CA GLU A 226 -7.92 -1.00 -23.14
C GLU A 226 -7.20 -0.53 -21.86
N ALA A 227 -6.55 0.62 -21.86
CA ALA A 227 -5.91 1.18 -20.67
C ALA A 227 -6.96 1.49 -19.58
N ARG A 228 -8.10 2.08 -19.93
CA ARG A 228 -9.25 2.29 -19.03
C ARG A 228 -9.76 0.97 -18.45
N GLU A 229 -10.09 0.00 -19.29
CA GLU A 229 -10.61 -1.30 -18.88
C GLU A 229 -9.65 -2.03 -17.95
N ARG A 230 -8.36 -2.07 -18.29
CA ARG A 230 -7.33 -2.70 -17.43
C ARG A 230 -7.15 -1.99 -16.11
N THR A 231 -7.30 -0.66 -16.07
CA THR A 231 -7.26 0.11 -14.82
C THR A 231 -8.44 -0.26 -13.91
N VAL A 232 -9.66 -0.35 -14.45
CA VAL A 232 -10.85 -0.82 -13.71
C VAL A 232 -10.62 -2.23 -13.17
N PHE A 233 -10.18 -3.15 -14.01
CA PHE A 233 -9.93 -4.54 -13.60
C PHE A 233 -8.87 -4.64 -12.49
N ALA A 234 -7.75 -3.92 -12.65
CA ALA A 234 -6.67 -3.91 -11.67
C ALA A 234 -7.12 -3.31 -10.33
N THR A 235 -7.94 -2.24 -10.36
CA THR A 235 -8.49 -1.60 -9.16
C THR A 235 -9.48 -2.51 -8.45
N ARG A 236 -10.39 -3.17 -9.16
CA ARG A 236 -11.29 -4.19 -8.60
C ARG A 236 -10.52 -5.34 -7.95
N ARG A 237 -9.43 -5.79 -8.59
CA ARG A 237 -8.55 -6.83 -8.02
C ARG A 237 -7.83 -6.33 -6.77
N PHE A 238 -7.39 -5.08 -6.76
CA PHE A 238 -6.76 -4.45 -5.60
C PHE A 238 -7.74 -4.35 -4.43
N ALA A 239 -8.96 -3.88 -4.64
CA ALA A 239 -10.01 -3.80 -3.62
C ALA A 239 -10.34 -5.18 -3.01
N ARG A 240 -10.37 -6.24 -3.83
CA ARG A 240 -10.51 -7.63 -3.32
C ARG A 240 -9.38 -8.02 -2.39
N ARG A 241 -8.15 -7.66 -2.71
CA ARG A 241 -7.00 -7.94 -1.83
C ARG A 241 -7.06 -7.14 -0.54
N GLN A 242 -7.46 -5.86 -0.59
CA GLN A 242 -7.66 -5.04 0.61
C GLN A 242 -8.65 -5.72 1.55
N TYR A 243 -9.84 -6.07 1.06
CA TYR A 243 -10.85 -6.77 1.85
C TYR A 243 -10.33 -8.10 2.42
N GLY A 244 -9.62 -8.89 1.62
CA GLY A 244 -9.04 -10.16 2.06
C GLY A 244 -8.01 -10.04 3.19
N TRP A 245 -7.41 -8.86 3.37
CA TRP A 245 -6.52 -8.54 4.49
C TRP A 245 -7.29 -7.99 5.69
N THR A 246 -8.14 -7.00 5.46
CA THR A 246 -8.85 -6.28 6.54
C THR A 246 -9.92 -7.13 7.20
N SER A 247 -10.62 -7.99 6.45
CA SER A 247 -11.64 -8.91 7.01
C SER A 247 -11.08 -9.95 7.99
N LYS A 248 -9.76 -10.14 8.03
CA LYS A 248 -9.09 -11.06 8.96
C LYS A 248 -8.63 -10.38 10.25
N ASP A 249 -8.74 -9.06 10.34
CA ASP A 249 -8.38 -8.33 11.55
C ASP A 249 -9.63 -8.10 12.41
N PRO A 250 -9.76 -8.83 13.54
CA PRO A 250 -10.94 -8.73 14.40
C PRO A 250 -11.03 -7.40 15.16
N ARG A 251 -10.00 -6.57 15.11
CA ARG A 251 -9.95 -5.27 15.79
C ARG A 251 -10.67 -4.17 15.00
N ILE A 252 -11.03 -4.43 13.74
CA ILE A 252 -11.71 -3.45 12.88
C ILE A 252 -13.19 -3.42 13.21
N VAL A 253 -13.68 -2.24 13.57
CA VAL A 253 -15.11 -1.96 13.72
C VAL A 253 -15.66 -1.55 12.36
N TRP A 254 -16.52 -2.39 11.79
CA TRP A 254 -17.10 -2.14 10.48
C TRP A 254 -18.37 -1.29 10.60
N ILE A 255 -18.45 -0.22 9.82
CA ILE A 255 -19.63 0.66 9.73
C ILE A 255 -20.03 0.74 8.24
N PRO A 256 -21.32 0.54 7.90
CA PRO A 256 -21.77 0.73 6.52
C PRO A 256 -21.39 2.11 5.99
N TYR A 257 -20.88 2.17 4.76
CA TYR A 257 -20.39 3.40 4.15
C TYR A 257 -21.49 4.46 3.93
N ASP A 258 -22.74 4.02 3.84
CA ASP A 258 -23.94 4.81 3.61
C ASP A 258 -24.82 4.98 4.88
N ASP A 259 -24.29 4.58 6.05
CA ASP A 259 -25.01 4.76 7.33
C ASP A 259 -25.24 6.25 7.59
N PRO A 260 -26.49 6.69 7.75
CA PRO A 260 -26.80 8.11 8.02
C PRO A 260 -26.19 8.62 9.33
N GLN A 261 -25.83 7.74 10.25
CA GLN A 261 -25.16 8.05 11.51
C GLN A 261 -23.67 7.68 11.52
N LEU A 262 -23.05 7.51 10.33
CA LEU A 262 -21.64 7.09 10.17
C LEU A 262 -20.71 7.90 11.08
N LEU A 263 -20.81 9.22 11.06
CA LEU A 263 -19.92 10.08 11.83
C LEU A 263 -20.13 9.89 13.34
N ASP A 264 -21.37 9.85 13.82
CA ASP A 264 -21.67 9.70 15.25
C ASP A 264 -21.19 8.33 15.76
N ARG A 265 -21.39 7.29 14.98
CA ARG A 265 -20.89 5.93 15.29
C ARG A 265 -19.36 5.87 15.31
N ALA A 266 -18.71 6.51 14.33
CA ALA A 266 -17.26 6.58 14.31
C ALA A 266 -16.71 7.32 15.52
N LEU A 267 -17.32 8.46 15.90
CA LEU A 267 -16.95 9.22 17.09
C LEU A 267 -17.20 8.43 18.39
N ALA A 268 -18.29 7.67 18.47
CA ALA A 268 -18.55 6.80 19.62
C ALA A 268 -17.48 5.72 19.79
N VAL A 269 -17.00 5.10 18.68
CA VAL A 269 -15.90 4.14 18.71
C VAL A 269 -14.61 4.78 19.22
N VAL A 270 -14.28 5.99 18.77
CA VAL A 270 -13.10 6.73 19.24
C VAL A 270 -13.26 7.09 20.74
N GLY A 271 -14.43 7.60 21.14
CA GLY A 271 -14.71 7.98 22.54
C GLY A 271 -14.68 6.83 23.54
N SER A 272 -14.93 5.60 23.09
CA SER A 272 -14.86 4.41 23.97
C SER A 272 -13.43 3.98 24.31
N CYS A 273 -12.42 4.55 23.66
CA CYS A 273 -11.01 4.22 23.85
C CYS A 273 -10.20 5.37 24.50
N ALA A 274 -10.85 6.52 24.72
CA ALA A 274 -10.26 7.65 25.43
C ALA A 274 -10.50 7.51 26.93
#